data_71d5a15f779b25ce96931700de1d1287
#
_entry.id   71d5a15f779b25ce96931700de1d1287
#
_cell.length_a   1.000
_cell.length_b   1.000
_cell.length_c   1.000
_cell.angle_alpha   90.00
_cell.angle_beta   90.00
_cell.angle_gamma   90.00
#
_symmetry.space_group_name_H-M   'P 1'
#
loop_
_entity.id
_entity.type
_entity.pdbx_description
1 polymer ?
#
loop_
_entity_poly.entity_id
_entity_poly.type
_entity_poly.pdbx_seq_one_letter_code
_entity_poly.pdbx_strand_id
1 'polypeptide(L)'
;MGTSAGRPDAATEAAERLSTYQSMRDFDRTPEPTGTGADQSGAPARRFVVQRHPASRLHYDLRFEIDGVLVSWAVPKGPTLDPSARRLAVHVEDHPVEYADFEGVIPSGEYGGGDVIVWDRGTWEPHPEGDPAEAVRGGELHAEMHGEKLRGRLVLVRRDDGDGQGDGGKEEWLLLHKRDPYAVPGWDPEEHPRSVLSGRTNDEVKADPERLWRSDLPAAEAATVLRAPVVAAPTADALAALDELPARGGPWEVFGRRLRVTNLDKVLFPARRGEEPVTKRELIRYSARIAPTVLPYLAGRALNMHRYPEGAGRKGFWHKEVPDHAPDWLPRWTNPEAGPDETQAYVVPDEAAALVWAALRSARVAPGDVPDR
;
A
#
# COMPACT_ATOMS: atom_id res chain seq x y z
N MET A 1 29.01 35.98 31.20
CA MET A 1 27.79 36.03 30.41
C MET A 1 27.66 34.65 29.75
N GLY A 2 26.93 33.72 30.38
CA GLY A 2 26.67 32.41 29.83
C GLY A 2 25.39 32.51 28.97
N THR A 3 25.54 32.30 27.69
CA THR A 3 24.38 32.11 26.79
C THR A 3 23.73 30.77 27.12
N SER A 4 22.58 30.83 27.79
CA SER A 4 21.67 29.68 27.89
C SER A 4 21.25 29.29 26.47
N ALA A 5 21.77 28.18 25.96
CA ALA A 5 21.20 27.54 24.78
C ALA A 5 19.76 27.15 25.16
N GLY A 6 18.78 27.80 24.56
CA GLY A 6 17.38 27.44 24.73
C GLY A 6 17.17 25.98 24.28
N ARG A 7 16.40 25.25 25.07
CA ARG A 7 15.92 23.89 24.65
C ARG A 7 15.23 24.04 23.30
N PRO A 8 15.53 23.18 22.29
CA PRO A 8 14.82 23.23 21.03
C PRO A 8 13.30 23.13 21.28
N ASP A 9 12.49 23.72 20.43
CA ASP A 9 11.04 23.59 20.57
C ASP A 9 10.59 22.15 20.28
N ALA A 10 9.45 21.74 20.80
CA ALA A 10 8.94 20.37 20.69
C ALA A 10 8.76 19.92 19.22
N ALA A 11 8.50 20.86 18.30
CA ALA A 11 8.38 20.57 16.88
C ALA A 11 9.74 20.21 16.25
N THR A 12 10.80 20.89 16.66
CA THR A 12 12.17 20.60 16.22
C THR A 12 12.64 19.23 16.75
N GLU A 13 12.39 18.92 18.01
CA GLU A 13 12.72 17.61 18.62
C GLU A 13 11.94 16.48 17.92
N ALA A 14 10.65 16.65 17.62
CA ALA A 14 9.84 15.68 16.89
C ALA A 14 10.36 15.46 15.45
N ALA A 15 10.73 16.54 14.74
CA ALA A 15 11.29 16.43 13.39
C ALA A 15 12.63 15.67 13.37
N GLU A 16 13.50 15.87 14.33
CA GLU A 16 14.76 15.11 14.46
C GLU A 16 14.49 13.60 14.68
N ARG A 17 13.51 13.27 15.51
CA ARG A 17 13.12 11.88 15.80
C ARG A 17 12.54 11.17 14.58
N LEU A 18 11.86 11.89 13.68
CA LEU A 18 11.30 11.34 12.44
C LEU A 18 12.33 11.19 11.31
N SER A 19 13.54 11.67 11.47
CA SER A 19 14.57 11.63 10.41
C SER A 19 14.87 10.20 9.93
N THR A 20 14.92 9.22 10.84
CA THR A 20 15.13 7.81 10.50
C THR A 20 13.94 7.26 9.70
N TYR A 21 12.71 7.51 10.14
CA TYR A 21 11.49 7.14 9.44
C TYR A 21 11.48 7.68 8.00
N GLN A 22 11.81 8.97 7.84
CA GLN A 22 11.83 9.65 6.55
C GLN A 22 12.93 9.14 5.63
N SER A 23 14.11 8.80 6.18
CA SER A 23 15.24 8.29 5.38
C SER A 23 15.04 6.87 4.83
N MET A 24 14.15 6.08 5.41
CA MET A 24 13.86 4.71 5.00
C MET A 24 12.75 4.60 3.96
N ARG A 25 12.09 5.71 3.63
CA ARG A 25 10.90 5.73 2.77
C ARG A 25 11.09 6.64 1.57
N ASP A 26 10.56 6.19 0.46
CA ASP A 26 10.37 6.99 -0.74
C ASP A 26 8.88 7.39 -0.80
N PHE A 27 8.56 8.60 -0.34
CA PHE A 27 7.18 9.07 -0.26
C PHE A 27 6.53 9.32 -1.62
N ASP A 28 7.30 9.29 -2.69
CA ASP A 28 6.77 9.27 -4.05
C ASP A 28 6.30 7.85 -4.44
N ARG A 29 6.60 6.84 -3.60
CA ARG A 29 6.35 5.41 -3.86
C ARG A 29 5.54 4.69 -2.78
N THR A 30 5.18 5.37 -1.69
CA THR A 30 4.38 4.79 -0.61
C THR A 30 3.24 5.72 -0.20
N PRO A 31 2.03 5.19 0.14
CA PRO A 31 0.92 5.99 0.66
C PRO A 31 1.09 6.38 2.14
N GLU A 32 2.22 6.08 2.75
CA GLU A 32 2.49 6.39 4.15
C GLU A 32 2.60 7.90 4.38
N PRO A 33 2.14 8.42 5.54
CA PRO A 33 2.24 9.84 5.87
C PRO A 33 3.69 10.34 5.97
N THR A 34 3.97 11.52 5.44
CA THR A 34 5.31 12.13 5.47
C THR A 34 5.73 12.65 6.85
N GLY A 35 4.76 12.91 7.74
CA GLY A 35 5.02 13.49 9.05
C GLY A 35 5.29 15.01 9.01
N THR A 36 4.93 15.68 7.92
CA THR A 36 5.06 17.15 7.80
C THR A 36 3.79 17.90 8.17
N GLY A 37 2.68 17.19 8.39
CA GLY A 37 1.42 17.74 8.87
C GLY A 37 1.53 18.05 10.37
N ALA A 38 1.44 19.31 10.73
CA ALA A 38 1.32 19.72 12.13
C ALA A 38 -0.07 19.33 12.63
N ASP A 39 -0.25 18.11 13.10
CA ASP A 39 -1.43 17.79 13.90
C ASP A 39 -1.26 18.45 15.30
N GLN A 40 -1.55 19.74 15.34
CA GLN A 40 -1.71 20.52 16.57
C GLN A 40 -3.13 20.33 17.11
N SER A 41 -3.66 19.12 17.06
CA SER A 41 -4.85 18.83 17.85
C SER A 41 -4.42 18.88 19.31
N GLY A 42 -4.72 19.97 19.95
CA GLY A 42 -4.51 20.19 21.38
C GLY A 42 -5.38 19.27 22.25
N ALA A 43 -5.39 17.98 21.94
CA ALA A 43 -6.11 16.96 22.67
C ALA A 43 -5.30 16.53 23.90
N PRO A 44 -5.86 16.60 25.12
CA PRO A 44 -5.16 16.26 26.35
C PRO A 44 -4.91 14.75 26.54
N ALA A 45 -5.40 13.90 25.63
CA ALA A 45 -5.31 12.44 25.77
C ALA A 45 -4.26 11.88 24.81
N ARG A 46 -3.23 11.20 25.36
CA ARG A 46 -2.24 10.47 24.59
C ARG A 46 -2.89 9.32 23.83
N ARG A 47 -2.66 9.22 22.51
CA ARG A 47 -3.17 8.15 21.66
C ARG A 47 -2.24 6.94 21.66
N PHE A 48 -2.79 5.77 21.46
CA PHE A 48 -2.05 4.59 21.01
C PHE A 48 -2.74 3.97 19.81
N VAL A 49 -1.97 3.24 19.04
CA VAL A 49 -2.46 2.40 17.96
C VAL A 49 -1.70 1.08 17.94
N VAL A 50 -2.39 0.02 17.58
CA VAL A 50 -1.79 -1.26 17.22
C VAL A 50 -2.17 -1.57 15.77
N GLN A 51 -1.16 -1.74 14.92
CA GLN A 51 -1.37 -2.10 13.53
C GLN A 51 -0.96 -3.55 13.30
N ARG A 52 -1.84 -4.36 12.71
CA ARG A 52 -1.51 -5.73 12.30
C ARG A 52 -0.95 -5.71 10.89
N HIS A 53 0.26 -6.21 10.74
CA HIS A 53 1.06 -6.04 9.53
C HIS A 53 1.71 -7.36 9.10
N PRO A 54 1.13 -8.10 8.14
CA PRO A 54 1.76 -9.24 7.48
C PRO A 54 2.71 -8.78 6.36
N ALA A 55 3.88 -8.26 6.75
CA ALA A 55 4.98 -7.95 5.83
C ALA A 55 5.72 -9.25 5.42
N SER A 56 7.03 -9.34 5.58
CA SER A 56 7.77 -10.60 5.38
C SER A 56 7.35 -11.70 6.38
N ARG A 57 6.94 -11.28 7.58
CA ARG A 57 6.32 -12.11 8.63
C ARG A 57 5.26 -11.29 9.31
N LEU A 58 4.18 -11.96 9.75
CA LEU A 58 3.15 -11.32 10.55
C LEU A 58 3.73 -10.77 11.84
N HIS A 59 3.45 -9.51 12.13
CA HIS A 59 3.72 -8.85 13.40
C HIS A 59 2.66 -7.79 13.68
N TYR A 60 2.72 -7.25 14.88
CA TYR A 60 1.86 -6.17 15.33
C TYR A 60 2.75 -5.00 15.75
N ASP A 61 2.51 -3.83 15.20
CA ASP A 61 3.19 -2.60 15.58
C ASP A 61 2.41 -1.91 16.69
N LEU A 62 2.91 -1.95 17.90
CA LEU A 62 2.37 -1.21 19.05
C LEU A 62 3.05 0.15 19.11
N ARG A 63 2.27 1.21 19.06
CA ARG A 63 2.75 2.59 19.01
C ARG A 63 2.07 3.45 20.05
N PHE A 64 2.86 4.25 20.75
CA PHE A 64 2.39 5.21 21.75
C PHE A 64 2.74 6.64 21.34
N GLU A 65 1.79 7.55 21.38
CA GLU A 65 2.03 8.97 21.18
C GLU A 65 2.77 9.56 22.39
N ILE A 66 4.02 9.97 22.16
CA ILE A 66 4.93 10.54 23.15
C ILE A 66 5.69 11.69 22.48
N ASP A 67 5.58 12.90 23.02
CA ASP A 67 6.29 14.09 22.54
C ASP A 67 6.12 14.36 21.03
N GLY A 68 4.89 14.19 20.52
CA GLY A 68 4.53 14.52 19.13
C GLY A 68 4.95 13.51 18.08
N VAL A 69 5.40 12.32 18.48
CA VAL A 69 5.66 11.18 17.59
C VAL A 69 5.04 9.91 18.14
N LEU A 70 4.93 8.87 17.31
CA LEU A 70 4.55 7.51 17.70
C LEU A 70 5.81 6.69 17.99
N VAL A 71 6.15 6.53 19.26
CA VAL A 71 7.19 5.61 19.72
C VAL A 71 6.71 4.18 19.49
N SER A 72 7.51 3.34 18.83
CA SER A 72 7.03 2.15 18.16
C SER A 72 7.78 0.87 18.52
N TRP A 73 7.03 -0.23 18.72
CA TRP A 73 7.57 -1.57 18.94
C TRP A 73 6.91 -2.58 18.02
N ALA A 74 7.70 -3.33 17.27
CA ALA A 74 7.23 -4.49 16.51
C ALA A 74 7.10 -5.72 17.45
N VAL A 75 5.91 -6.30 17.52
CA VAL A 75 5.57 -7.43 18.40
C VAL A 75 5.21 -8.66 17.53
N PRO A 76 6.11 -9.62 17.29
CA PRO A 76 5.89 -10.72 16.35
C PRO A 76 4.68 -11.61 16.63
N LYS A 77 4.32 -11.77 17.91
CA LYS A 77 3.16 -12.58 18.34
C LYS A 77 1.96 -11.73 18.80
N GLY A 78 2.02 -10.44 18.56
CA GLY A 78 1.00 -9.49 19.01
C GLY A 78 0.92 -9.27 20.52
N PRO A 79 0.35 -8.13 20.95
CA PRO A 79 0.01 -7.91 22.34
C PRO A 79 -1.10 -8.87 22.79
N THR A 80 -1.23 -9.10 24.10
CA THR A 80 -2.20 -10.06 24.65
C THR A 80 -2.71 -9.59 26.01
N LEU A 81 -3.93 -9.97 26.34
CA LEU A 81 -4.52 -9.80 27.68
C LEU A 81 -4.16 -10.95 28.63
N ASP A 82 -3.43 -11.97 28.16
CA ASP A 82 -2.98 -13.09 29.01
C ASP A 82 -1.82 -12.64 29.91
N PRO A 83 -2.03 -12.55 31.23
CA PRO A 83 -1.00 -12.10 32.17
C PRO A 83 0.14 -13.11 32.40
N SER A 84 0.01 -14.33 31.88
CA SER A 84 1.07 -15.34 31.93
C SER A 84 2.03 -15.26 30.75
N ALA A 85 1.61 -14.63 29.65
CA ALA A 85 2.41 -14.52 28.44
C ALA A 85 3.49 -13.42 28.55
N ARG A 86 4.61 -13.66 27.89
CA ARG A 86 5.68 -12.69 27.66
C ARG A 86 5.90 -12.60 26.17
N ARG A 87 5.76 -11.42 25.61
CA ARG A 87 5.91 -11.17 24.18
C ARG A 87 7.22 -10.41 23.93
N LEU A 88 7.99 -10.86 22.95
CA LEU A 88 9.09 -10.06 22.44
C LEU A 88 8.50 -8.82 21.78
N ALA A 89 9.07 -7.66 22.07
CA ALA A 89 8.80 -6.40 21.40
C ALA A 89 10.14 -5.79 20.99
N VAL A 90 10.29 -5.44 19.73
CA VAL A 90 11.50 -4.85 19.19
C VAL A 90 11.26 -3.37 18.98
N HIS A 91 12.05 -2.53 19.62
CA HIS A 91 11.98 -1.08 19.43
C HIS A 91 12.42 -0.73 18.00
N VAL A 92 11.60 0.00 17.30
CA VAL A 92 11.83 0.40 15.92
C VAL A 92 11.78 1.93 15.80
N GLU A 93 11.97 2.45 14.60
CA GLU A 93 11.94 3.90 14.36
C GLU A 93 10.61 4.55 14.78
N ASP A 94 10.69 5.79 15.25
CA ASP A 94 9.51 6.60 15.56
C ASP A 94 8.74 6.95 14.28
N HIS A 95 7.41 6.98 14.38
CA HIS A 95 6.53 7.29 13.25
C HIS A 95 5.78 8.61 13.48
N PRO A 96 5.33 9.29 12.41
CA PRO A 96 4.50 10.48 12.54
C PRO A 96 3.14 10.14 13.16
N VAL A 97 2.54 11.09 13.88
CA VAL A 97 1.27 10.87 14.57
C VAL A 97 0.13 10.54 13.61
N GLU A 98 0.18 11.09 12.40
CA GLU A 98 -0.77 10.79 11.31
C GLU A 98 -0.78 9.31 10.91
N TYR A 99 0.29 8.57 11.19
CA TYR A 99 0.37 7.14 10.92
C TYR A 99 -0.59 6.31 11.79
N ALA A 100 -1.12 6.87 12.89
CA ALA A 100 -2.07 6.19 13.77
C ALA A 100 -3.35 5.75 13.04
N ASP A 101 -3.77 6.49 12.03
CA ASP A 101 -4.98 6.18 11.24
C ASP A 101 -4.64 5.53 9.88
N PHE A 102 -3.38 5.14 9.67
CA PHE A 102 -2.97 4.51 8.43
C PHE A 102 -3.45 3.07 8.35
N GLU A 103 -4.30 2.79 7.36
CA GLU A 103 -4.74 1.46 6.94
C GLU A 103 -4.65 1.37 5.43
N GLY A 104 -3.99 0.35 4.87
CA GLY A 104 -3.78 0.25 3.44
C GLY A 104 -2.71 -0.75 3.05
N VAL A 105 -2.26 -0.68 1.80
CA VAL A 105 -1.22 -1.54 1.25
C VAL A 105 0.03 -0.73 0.95
N ILE A 106 1.14 -1.11 1.58
CA ILE A 106 2.48 -0.60 1.25
C ILE A 106 3.02 -1.45 0.10
N PRO A 107 3.47 -0.84 -1.01
CA PRO A 107 3.92 -1.59 -2.19
C PRO A 107 5.02 -2.60 -1.88
N SER A 108 4.98 -3.74 -2.59
CA SER A 108 6.04 -4.75 -2.49
C SER A 108 7.36 -4.20 -3.02
N GLY A 109 8.41 -4.34 -2.22
CA GLY A 109 9.74 -3.80 -2.51
C GLY A 109 10.07 -2.49 -1.80
N GLU A 110 9.08 -1.83 -1.21
CA GLU A 110 9.30 -0.70 -0.32
C GLU A 110 9.57 -1.19 1.12
N TYR A 111 10.18 -0.32 1.95
CA TYR A 111 10.41 -0.62 3.36
C TYR A 111 9.07 -0.87 4.07
N GLY A 112 8.95 -2.00 4.77
CA GLY A 112 7.68 -2.38 5.40
C GLY A 112 6.59 -2.85 4.42
N GLY A 113 6.91 -3.23 3.17
CA GLY A 113 5.93 -3.68 2.17
C GLY A 113 4.98 -4.77 2.71
N GLY A 114 3.68 -4.56 2.53
CA GLY A 114 2.61 -5.44 3.01
C GLY A 114 1.31 -4.67 3.28
N ASP A 115 0.30 -5.39 3.73
CA ASP A 115 -0.99 -4.80 4.07
C ASP A 115 -1.06 -4.47 5.56
N VAL A 116 -1.52 -3.29 5.88
CA VAL A 116 -1.60 -2.76 7.24
C VAL A 116 -3.06 -2.48 7.59
N ILE A 117 -3.50 -2.94 8.76
CA ILE A 117 -4.81 -2.58 9.34
C ILE A 117 -4.64 -1.96 10.73
N VAL A 118 -5.53 -1.04 11.08
CA VAL A 118 -5.65 -0.52 12.44
C VAL A 118 -6.36 -1.56 13.29
N TRP A 119 -5.56 -2.47 13.90
CA TRP A 119 -6.07 -3.61 14.65
C TRP A 119 -6.71 -3.21 15.98
N ASP A 120 -6.10 -2.23 16.69
CA ASP A 120 -6.66 -1.57 17.87
C ASP A 120 -6.21 -0.13 17.98
N ARG A 121 -6.98 0.71 18.66
CA ARG A 121 -6.65 2.10 18.94
C ARG A 121 -7.39 2.59 20.18
N GLY A 122 -6.91 3.68 20.73
CA GLY A 122 -7.53 4.32 21.89
C GLY A 122 -6.62 5.35 22.51
N THR A 123 -6.85 5.58 23.80
CA THR A 123 -6.00 6.44 24.64
C THR A 123 -5.23 5.62 25.66
N TRP A 124 -4.19 6.20 26.21
CA TRP A 124 -3.40 5.57 27.25
C TRP A 124 -2.85 6.61 28.23
N GLU A 125 -2.49 6.15 29.40
CA GLU A 125 -1.89 6.95 30.46
C GLU A 125 -0.67 6.24 31.05
N PRO A 126 0.43 6.97 31.35
CA PRO A 126 1.57 6.38 32.07
C PRO A 126 1.16 6.03 33.51
N HIS A 127 1.60 4.85 33.99
CA HIS A 127 1.30 4.41 35.35
C HIS A 127 2.58 3.90 36.06
N PRO A 128 3.03 4.48 37.20
CA PRO A 128 2.47 5.68 37.82
C PRO A 128 2.54 6.91 36.90
N GLU A 129 1.77 7.93 37.24
CA GLU A 129 1.82 9.22 36.53
C GLU A 129 3.27 9.74 36.49
N GLY A 130 3.72 10.18 35.32
CA GLY A 130 5.08 10.62 35.09
C GLY A 130 5.37 10.96 33.63
N ASP A 131 6.62 11.23 33.32
CA ASP A 131 7.09 11.48 31.96
C ASP A 131 7.32 10.15 31.22
N PRO A 132 6.51 9.84 30.20
CA PRO A 132 6.67 8.59 29.45
C PRO A 132 7.95 8.54 28.61
N ALA A 133 8.49 9.69 28.16
CA ALA A 133 9.75 9.70 27.43
C ALA A 133 10.93 9.33 28.36
N GLU A 134 10.90 9.79 29.62
CA GLU A 134 11.87 9.37 30.63
C GLU A 134 11.73 7.86 30.93
N ALA A 135 10.50 7.35 31.04
CA ALA A 135 10.23 5.94 31.27
C ALA A 135 10.80 5.07 30.15
N VAL A 136 10.60 5.44 28.87
CA VAL A 136 11.19 4.73 27.72
C VAL A 136 12.72 4.78 27.76
N ARG A 137 13.31 5.96 28.00
CA ARG A 137 14.78 6.08 28.15
C ARG A 137 15.32 5.23 29.30
N GLY A 138 14.57 5.17 30.38
CA GLY A 138 14.89 4.33 31.55
C GLY A 138 14.74 2.82 31.30
N GLY A 139 14.07 2.43 30.21
CA GLY A 139 13.90 1.03 29.84
C GLY A 139 12.70 0.32 30.48
N GLU A 140 11.77 1.06 31.09
CA GLU A 140 10.55 0.49 31.67
C GLU A 140 9.37 1.46 31.48
N LEU A 141 8.37 1.06 30.67
CA LEU A 141 7.14 1.81 30.43
C LEU A 141 5.94 1.02 30.91
N HIS A 142 5.13 1.62 31.79
CA HIS A 142 3.83 1.08 32.16
C HIS A 142 2.75 1.98 31.57
N ALA A 143 1.82 1.38 30.84
CA ALA A 143 0.73 2.05 30.13
C ALA A 143 -0.63 1.50 30.59
N GLU A 144 -1.49 2.35 31.12
CA GLU A 144 -2.90 2.01 31.32
C GLU A 144 -3.63 2.25 30.01
N MET A 145 -4.19 1.17 29.44
CA MET A 145 -4.74 1.15 28.08
C MET A 145 -6.26 1.29 28.09
N HIS A 146 -6.78 2.12 27.20
CA HIS A 146 -8.22 2.35 26.97
C HIS A 146 -8.55 2.15 25.50
N GLY A 147 -8.27 0.95 24.98
CA GLY A 147 -8.54 0.54 23.60
C GLY A 147 -9.89 -0.14 23.43
N GLU A 148 -10.18 -0.47 22.20
CA GLU A 148 -11.36 -1.27 21.87
C GLU A 148 -11.13 -2.75 22.22
N LYS A 149 -9.92 -3.28 21.97
CA LYS A 149 -9.50 -4.65 22.29
C LYS A 149 -8.57 -4.72 23.51
N LEU A 150 -7.56 -3.86 23.57
CA LEU A 150 -6.61 -3.83 24.67
C LEU A 150 -7.05 -2.85 25.75
N ARG A 151 -7.22 -3.39 26.96
CA ARG A 151 -7.58 -2.62 28.14
C ARG A 151 -6.72 -3.05 29.32
N GLY A 152 -6.62 -2.19 30.33
CA GLY A 152 -5.83 -2.45 31.52
C GLY A 152 -4.35 -2.17 31.30
N ARG A 153 -3.51 -2.74 32.14
CA ARG A 153 -2.12 -2.32 32.21
C ARG A 153 -1.18 -3.19 31.41
N LEU A 154 -0.58 -2.61 30.36
CA LEU A 154 0.56 -3.17 29.66
C LEU A 154 1.87 -2.65 30.26
N VAL A 155 2.91 -3.49 30.23
CA VAL A 155 4.25 -3.14 30.68
C VAL A 155 5.26 -3.57 29.62
N LEU A 156 6.11 -2.64 29.25
CA LEU A 156 7.28 -2.84 28.39
C LEU A 156 8.54 -2.70 29.22
N VAL A 157 9.40 -3.73 29.21
CA VAL A 157 10.68 -3.73 29.94
C VAL A 157 11.80 -4.06 28.97
N ARG A 158 12.80 -3.18 28.86
CA ARG A 158 13.98 -3.41 28.03
C ARG A 158 14.79 -4.56 28.59
N ARG A 159 15.23 -5.45 27.70
CA ARG A 159 16.14 -6.53 28.05
C ARG A 159 17.57 -6.00 28.16
N ASP A 160 18.20 -6.20 29.31
CA ASP A 160 19.64 -6.03 29.46
C ASP A 160 20.33 -7.30 28.95
N ASP A 161 20.63 -7.33 27.65
CA ASP A 161 21.55 -8.35 27.14
C ASP A 161 22.98 -7.87 27.43
N GLY A 162 23.58 -8.34 28.50
CA GLY A 162 24.80 -7.86 29.17
C GLY A 162 26.06 -7.56 28.32
N ASP A 163 25.99 -7.56 27.00
CA ASP A 163 27.07 -7.22 26.07
C ASP A 163 26.66 -6.22 24.98
N GLY A 164 25.47 -5.59 25.02
CA GLY A 164 25.10 -4.48 24.12
C GLY A 164 25.02 -4.78 22.62
N GLN A 165 25.07 -6.04 22.22
CA GLN A 165 24.98 -6.48 20.84
C GLN A 165 24.02 -7.67 20.72
N GLY A 166 22.70 -7.36 20.79
CA GLY A 166 21.70 -8.23 20.18
C GLY A 166 21.97 -8.31 18.66
N ASP A 167 21.60 -9.42 18.04
CA ASP A 167 21.82 -9.68 16.62
C ASP A 167 21.24 -8.53 15.75
N GLY A 168 22.11 -7.61 15.31
CA GLY A 168 21.77 -6.46 14.47
C GLY A 168 21.50 -5.12 15.16
N GLY A 169 21.81 -4.91 16.44
CA GLY A 169 21.77 -3.59 17.11
C GLY A 169 20.37 -3.07 17.44
N LYS A 170 19.31 -3.91 17.39
CA LYS A 170 17.94 -3.54 17.73
C LYS A 170 17.68 -3.72 19.23
N GLU A 171 17.04 -2.73 19.86
CA GLU A 171 16.64 -2.85 21.26
C GLU A 171 15.49 -3.84 21.43
N GLU A 172 15.70 -4.90 22.19
CA GLU A 172 14.70 -5.88 22.55
C GLU A 172 14.03 -5.54 23.87
N TRP A 173 12.71 -5.67 23.88
CA TRP A 173 11.87 -5.43 25.04
C TRP A 173 10.96 -6.64 25.32
N LEU A 174 10.50 -6.78 26.53
CA LEU A 174 9.45 -7.72 26.92
C LEU A 174 8.17 -6.94 27.15
N LEU A 175 7.11 -7.31 26.41
CA LEU A 175 5.75 -6.83 26.61
C LEU A 175 4.96 -7.86 27.41
N LEU A 176 4.26 -7.40 28.44
CA LEU A 176 3.41 -8.22 29.28
C LEU A 176 2.16 -7.44 29.72
N HIS A 177 1.07 -8.15 29.96
CA HIS A 177 -0.14 -7.63 30.61
C HIS A 177 -0.07 -7.89 32.12
N LYS A 178 -0.45 -6.92 32.94
CA LYS A 178 -0.56 -7.11 34.39
C LYS A 178 -1.81 -7.91 34.73
N ARG A 179 -1.81 -8.51 35.91
CA ARG A 179 -3.00 -9.16 36.47
C ARG A 179 -3.93 -8.07 37.03
N ASP A 180 -4.87 -7.64 36.23
CA ASP A 180 -5.88 -6.65 36.52
C ASP A 180 -7.28 -7.15 36.13
N PRO A 181 -8.36 -6.39 36.28
CA PRO A 181 -9.71 -6.80 35.91
C PRO A 181 -9.94 -7.11 34.41
N TYR A 182 -9.03 -6.67 33.53
CA TYR A 182 -9.09 -6.89 32.08
C TYR A 182 -8.25 -8.08 31.63
N ALA A 183 -7.49 -8.71 32.54
CA ALA A 183 -6.66 -9.87 32.24
C ALA A 183 -7.51 -11.10 31.87
N VAL A 184 -7.20 -11.71 30.71
CA VAL A 184 -7.91 -12.88 30.18
C VAL A 184 -6.89 -13.98 29.89
N PRO A 185 -6.80 -15.02 30.72
CA PRO A 185 -5.88 -16.15 30.49
C PRO A 185 -6.14 -16.82 29.14
N GLY A 186 -5.08 -17.05 28.36
CA GLY A 186 -5.15 -17.70 27.06
C GLY A 186 -5.66 -16.81 25.92
N TRP A 187 -5.86 -15.52 26.14
CA TRP A 187 -6.32 -14.62 25.08
C TRP A 187 -5.32 -14.53 23.92
N ASP A 188 -5.80 -14.73 22.69
CA ASP A 188 -5.01 -14.73 21.46
C ASP A 188 -5.42 -13.58 20.54
N PRO A 189 -4.51 -12.69 20.11
CA PRO A 189 -4.82 -11.63 19.17
C PRO A 189 -5.30 -12.14 17.80
N GLU A 190 -4.91 -13.34 17.38
CA GLU A 190 -5.31 -13.92 16.09
C GLU A 190 -6.78 -14.39 16.07
N GLU A 191 -7.43 -14.53 17.24
CA GLU A 191 -8.89 -14.74 17.32
C GLU A 191 -9.69 -13.45 17.04
N HIS A 192 -9.00 -12.29 16.97
CA HIS A 192 -9.58 -10.97 16.75
C HIS A 192 -8.96 -10.24 15.55
N PRO A 193 -8.92 -10.83 14.33
CA PRO A 193 -8.07 -10.34 13.23
C PRO A 193 -8.58 -9.08 12.52
N ARG A 194 -9.73 -8.52 12.91
CA ARG A 194 -10.37 -7.40 12.20
C ARG A 194 -9.88 -6.04 12.68
N SER A 195 -9.78 -5.08 11.75
CA SER A 195 -9.57 -3.65 12.02
C SER A 195 -10.73 -3.08 12.87
N VAL A 196 -10.39 -2.24 13.84
CA VAL A 196 -11.38 -1.43 14.58
C VAL A 196 -11.77 -0.18 13.80
N LEU A 197 -10.99 0.21 12.77
CA LEU A 197 -11.28 1.35 11.92
C LEU A 197 -12.26 1.00 10.80
N SER A 198 -11.96 -0.04 10.03
CA SER A 198 -12.75 -0.43 8.84
C SER A 198 -13.59 -1.69 9.04
N GLY A 199 -13.37 -2.45 10.11
CA GLY A 199 -13.98 -3.77 10.33
C GLY A 199 -13.41 -4.89 9.44
N ARG A 200 -12.40 -4.60 8.62
CA ARG A 200 -11.83 -5.51 7.61
C ARG A 200 -10.65 -6.29 8.17
N THR A 201 -10.39 -7.46 7.61
CA THR A 201 -9.14 -8.20 7.81
C THR A 201 -8.06 -7.70 6.86
N ASN A 202 -6.80 -8.10 7.09
CA ASN A 202 -5.70 -7.81 6.17
C ASN A 202 -5.96 -8.34 4.76
N ASP A 203 -6.50 -9.57 4.62
CA ASP A 203 -6.81 -10.14 3.31
C ASP A 203 -7.91 -9.34 2.59
N GLU A 204 -8.92 -8.86 3.32
CA GLU A 204 -9.97 -8.01 2.77
C GLU A 204 -9.43 -6.63 2.35
N VAL A 205 -8.50 -6.04 3.10
CA VAL A 205 -7.83 -4.78 2.74
C VAL A 205 -6.92 -4.98 1.53
N LYS A 206 -6.20 -6.09 1.48
CA LYS A 206 -5.35 -6.45 0.35
C LYS A 206 -6.14 -6.71 -0.94
N ALA A 207 -7.31 -7.35 -0.82
CA ALA A 207 -8.17 -7.66 -1.95
C ALA A 207 -8.87 -6.42 -2.53
N ASP A 208 -9.17 -5.43 -1.68
CA ASP A 208 -9.82 -4.18 -2.06
C ASP A 208 -9.21 -3.01 -1.27
N PRO A 209 -8.00 -2.58 -1.61
CA PRO A 209 -7.32 -1.52 -0.91
C PRO A 209 -7.99 -0.17 -1.17
N GLU A 210 -8.40 0.52 -0.09
CA GLU A 210 -8.96 1.86 -0.17
C GLU A 210 -7.88 2.91 -0.47
N ARG A 211 -6.64 2.62 -0.09
CA ARG A 211 -5.47 3.47 -0.34
C ARG A 211 -4.48 2.71 -1.22
N LEU A 212 -4.46 3.08 -2.50
CA LEU A 212 -3.46 2.63 -3.47
C LEU A 212 -2.46 3.75 -3.72
N TRP A 213 -1.20 3.37 -3.84
CA TRP A 213 -0.18 4.31 -4.28
C TRP A 213 -0.40 4.77 -5.72
N ARG A 214 -0.24 6.06 -5.96
CA ARG A 214 -0.25 6.70 -7.30
C ARG A 214 1.05 7.44 -7.51
N SER A 215 1.78 7.05 -8.56
CA SER A 215 3.05 7.68 -8.94
C SER A 215 2.92 9.07 -9.55
N ASP A 216 1.69 9.48 -9.87
CA ASP A 216 1.39 10.76 -10.52
C ASP A 216 0.93 11.86 -9.54
N LEU A 217 0.87 11.56 -8.24
CA LEU A 217 0.45 12.51 -7.21
C LEU A 217 1.52 12.68 -6.14
N PRO A 218 1.69 13.90 -5.61
CA PRO A 218 2.47 14.12 -4.40
C PRO A 218 1.98 13.22 -3.26
N ALA A 219 2.87 12.77 -2.37
CA ALA A 219 2.54 11.83 -1.29
C ALA A 219 1.35 12.27 -0.43
N ALA A 220 1.21 13.57 -0.16
CA ALA A 220 0.07 14.12 0.57
C ALA A 220 -1.28 13.94 -0.15
N GLU A 221 -1.28 13.85 -1.47
CA GLU A 221 -2.47 13.66 -2.31
C GLU A 221 -2.67 12.19 -2.69
N ALA A 222 -1.59 11.39 -2.71
CA ALA A 222 -1.64 9.95 -2.96
C ALA A 222 -2.41 9.18 -1.88
N ALA A 223 -2.51 9.73 -0.67
CA ALA A 223 -3.36 9.22 0.41
C ALA A 223 -4.87 9.42 0.14
N THR A 224 -5.22 10.16 -0.88
CA THR A 224 -6.62 10.33 -1.27
C THR A 224 -7.07 9.09 -2.02
N VAL A 225 -7.89 8.32 -1.36
CA VAL A 225 -8.66 7.17 -1.81
C VAL A 225 -8.80 7.09 -3.32
N LEU A 226 -8.07 6.18 -3.94
CA LEU A 226 -8.53 5.59 -5.18
C LEU A 226 -9.28 4.31 -4.81
N ARG A 227 -10.55 4.46 -4.54
CA ARG A 227 -11.46 3.35 -4.79
C ARG A 227 -11.28 3.02 -6.26
N ALA A 228 -10.54 1.97 -6.56
CA ALA A 228 -10.41 1.50 -7.93
C ALA A 228 -11.84 1.42 -8.49
N PRO A 229 -12.12 2.00 -9.64
CA PRO A 229 -13.46 1.93 -10.19
C PRO A 229 -13.85 0.46 -10.23
N VAL A 230 -14.99 0.10 -9.65
CA VAL A 230 -15.54 -1.25 -9.77
C VAL A 230 -15.84 -1.44 -11.24
N VAL A 231 -14.92 -2.04 -11.94
CA VAL A 231 -15.05 -2.33 -13.36
C VAL A 231 -15.86 -3.59 -13.48
N ALA A 232 -17.06 -3.47 -14.02
CA ALA A 232 -17.88 -4.62 -14.30
C ALA A 232 -17.16 -5.58 -15.29
N ALA A 233 -17.32 -6.88 -15.08
CA ALA A 233 -16.87 -7.87 -16.05
C ALA A 233 -17.60 -7.66 -17.41
N PRO A 234 -16.98 -8.06 -18.54
CA PRO A 234 -17.66 -8.02 -19.82
C PRO A 234 -18.89 -8.95 -19.76
N THR A 235 -20.01 -8.51 -20.36
CA THR A 235 -21.21 -9.34 -20.39
C THR A 235 -20.99 -10.60 -21.23
N ALA A 236 -21.76 -11.66 -20.95
CA ALA A 236 -21.72 -12.89 -21.73
C ALA A 236 -22.07 -12.61 -23.22
N ASP A 237 -23.04 -11.74 -23.46
CA ASP A 237 -23.45 -11.33 -24.83
C ASP A 237 -22.32 -10.61 -25.58
N ALA A 238 -21.57 -9.73 -24.91
CA ALA A 238 -20.43 -9.06 -25.52
C ALA A 238 -19.33 -10.05 -25.92
N LEU A 239 -19.08 -11.07 -25.08
CA LEU A 239 -18.10 -12.12 -25.38
C LEU A 239 -18.59 -13.04 -26.52
N ALA A 240 -19.88 -13.42 -26.53
CA ALA A 240 -20.48 -14.20 -27.62
C ALA A 240 -20.43 -13.43 -28.93
N ALA A 241 -20.75 -12.14 -28.93
CA ALA A 241 -20.64 -11.30 -30.12
C ALA A 241 -19.21 -11.23 -30.69
N LEU A 242 -18.17 -11.26 -29.81
CA LEU A 242 -16.78 -11.34 -30.28
C LEU A 242 -16.52 -12.68 -31.00
N ASP A 243 -17.09 -13.77 -30.49
CA ASP A 243 -16.91 -15.12 -31.06
C ASP A 243 -17.58 -15.28 -32.42
N GLU A 244 -18.71 -14.63 -32.64
CA GLU A 244 -19.47 -14.63 -33.89
C GLU A 244 -18.84 -13.77 -35.01
N LEU A 245 -17.91 -12.87 -34.68
CA LEU A 245 -17.26 -12.04 -35.69
C LEU A 245 -16.41 -12.89 -36.64
N PRO A 246 -16.43 -12.57 -37.96
CA PRO A 246 -15.60 -13.29 -38.94
C PRO A 246 -14.10 -13.06 -38.69
N ALA A 247 -13.25 -13.89 -39.25
CA ALA A 247 -11.78 -13.83 -39.13
C ALA A 247 -11.20 -12.43 -39.44
N ARG A 248 -11.76 -11.74 -40.44
CA ARG A 248 -11.37 -10.36 -40.78
C ARG A 248 -11.68 -9.34 -39.67
N GLY A 249 -12.58 -9.69 -38.74
CA GLY A 249 -13.10 -8.81 -37.68
C GLY A 249 -14.28 -7.96 -38.09
N GLY A 250 -14.56 -6.95 -37.29
CA GLY A 250 -15.71 -6.05 -37.44
C GLY A 250 -15.82 -5.07 -36.27
N PRO A 251 -16.94 -4.36 -36.17
CA PRO A 251 -17.27 -3.58 -34.98
C PRO A 251 -17.66 -4.54 -33.84
N TRP A 252 -17.18 -4.28 -32.66
CA TRP A 252 -17.48 -5.00 -31.43
C TRP A 252 -17.82 -4.05 -30.31
N GLU A 253 -18.92 -4.28 -29.63
CA GLU A 253 -19.34 -3.46 -28.49
C GLU A 253 -19.00 -4.14 -27.18
N VAL A 254 -18.22 -3.42 -26.34
CA VAL A 254 -17.80 -3.91 -25.04
C VAL A 254 -17.55 -2.71 -24.11
N PHE A 255 -17.94 -2.84 -22.85
CA PHE A 255 -17.80 -1.79 -21.83
C PHE A 255 -18.38 -0.43 -22.28
N GLY A 256 -19.52 -0.45 -23.00
CA GLY A 256 -20.17 0.76 -23.51
C GLY A 256 -19.43 1.48 -24.65
N ARG A 257 -18.39 0.87 -25.21
CA ARG A 257 -17.62 1.41 -26.34
C ARG A 257 -17.67 0.50 -27.55
N ARG A 258 -17.69 1.12 -28.72
CA ARG A 258 -17.61 0.42 -30.01
C ARG A 258 -16.15 0.36 -30.46
N LEU A 259 -15.55 -0.83 -30.43
CA LEU A 259 -14.20 -1.08 -30.86
C LEU A 259 -14.18 -1.69 -32.27
N ARG A 260 -13.21 -1.30 -33.09
CA ARG A 260 -12.95 -1.96 -34.38
C ARG A 260 -11.88 -3.03 -34.20
N VAL A 261 -12.27 -4.30 -34.20
CA VAL A 261 -11.35 -5.43 -34.12
C VAL A 261 -11.03 -5.96 -35.52
N THR A 262 -9.81 -6.44 -35.73
CA THR A 262 -9.36 -6.92 -37.04
C THR A 262 -8.45 -8.14 -36.91
N ASN A 263 -8.41 -9.01 -37.95
CA ASN A 263 -7.51 -10.15 -38.05
C ASN A 263 -7.62 -11.08 -36.83
N LEU A 264 -8.84 -11.46 -36.46
CA LEU A 264 -9.12 -12.16 -35.20
C LEU A 264 -8.46 -13.53 -35.11
N ASP A 265 -8.32 -14.24 -36.20
CA ASP A 265 -7.76 -15.60 -36.23
C ASP A 265 -6.22 -15.58 -36.41
N LYS A 266 -5.60 -14.39 -36.45
CA LYS A 266 -4.15 -14.28 -36.50
C LYS A 266 -3.51 -14.92 -35.26
N VAL A 267 -2.65 -15.89 -35.45
CA VAL A 267 -1.86 -16.51 -34.35
C VAL A 267 -0.84 -15.47 -33.84
N LEU A 268 -0.95 -15.14 -32.56
CA LEU A 268 -0.02 -14.23 -31.87
C LEU A 268 1.01 -14.97 -31.01
N PHE A 269 0.59 -16.10 -30.43
CA PHE A 269 1.49 -16.99 -29.68
C PHE A 269 1.43 -18.37 -30.30
N PRO A 270 2.55 -18.91 -30.83
CA PRO A 270 2.59 -20.23 -31.40
C PRO A 270 2.28 -21.28 -30.34
N ALA A 271 1.75 -22.43 -30.79
CA ALA A 271 1.50 -23.56 -29.93
C ALA A 271 2.75 -23.99 -29.16
N ARG A 272 2.58 -24.33 -27.90
CA ARG A 272 3.57 -25.00 -27.06
C ARG A 272 3.17 -26.47 -26.90
N ARG A 273 4.06 -27.31 -26.36
CA ARG A 273 3.77 -28.73 -26.17
C ARG A 273 2.43 -28.97 -25.47
N GLY A 274 1.45 -29.55 -26.20
CA GLY A 274 0.13 -29.91 -25.67
C GLY A 274 -0.87 -28.77 -25.53
N GLU A 275 -0.55 -27.58 -26.02
CA GLU A 275 -1.44 -26.40 -25.98
C GLU A 275 -1.77 -25.93 -27.41
N GLU A 276 -2.96 -25.37 -27.59
CA GLU A 276 -3.34 -24.74 -28.85
C GLU A 276 -2.66 -23.36 -28.99
N PRO A 277 -2.45 -22.87 -30.22
CA PRO A 277 -1.90 -21.55 -30.43
C PRO A 277 -2.91 -20.47 -29.99
N VAL A 278 -2.43 -19.38 -29.39
CA VAL A 278 -3.28 -18.26 -28.98
C VAL A 278 -3.45 -17.29 -30.14
N THR A 279 -4.68 -17.07 -30.54
CA THR A 279 -5.08 -16.13 -31.59
C THR A 279 -5.28 -14.71 -31.04
N LYS A 280 -5.41 -13.75 -31.93
CA LYS A 280 -5.75 -12.38 -31.56
C LYS A 280 -7.13 -12.29 -30.91
N ARG A 281 -8.10 -13.11 -31.33
CA ARG A 281 -9.42 -13.21 -30.71
C ARG A 281 -9.31 -13.60 -29.23
N GLU A 282 -8.52 -14.60 -28.94
CA GLU A 282 -8.31 -15.09 -27.58
C GLU A 282 -7.58 -14.06 -26.70
N LEU A 283 -6.60 -13.34 -27.25
CA LEU A 283 -5.95 -12.24 -26.52
C LEU A 283 -6.93 -11.13 -26.18
N ILE A 284 -7.80 -10.74 -27.12
CA ILE A 284 -8.84 -9.72 -26.91
C ILE A 284 -9.83 -10.18 -25.84
N ARG A 285 -10.29 -11.42 -25.91
CA ARG A 285 -11.19 -12.04 -24.93
C ARG A 285 -10.55 -12.07 -23.55
N TYR A 286 -9.30 -12.49 -23.47
CA TYR A 286 -8.52 -12.49 -22.24
C TYR A 286 -8.42 -11.08 -21.65
N SER A 287 -8.05 -10.09 -22.48
CA SER A 287 -7.90 -8.69 -22.04
C SER A 287 -9.21 -8.11 -21.51
N ALA A 288 -10.34 -8.44 -22.12
CA ALA A 288 -11.66 -8.03 -21.64
C ALA A 288 -12.01 -8.69 -20.30
N ARG A 289 -11.73 -10.00 -20.15
CA ARG A 289 -12.01 -10.74 -18.91
C ARG A 289 -11.14 -10.31 -17.74
N ILE A 290 -9.86 -9.99 -17.99
CA ILE A 290 -8.91 -9.59 -16.94
C ILE A 290 -9.00 -8.09 -16.58
N ALA A 291 -9.70 -7.29 -17.42
CA ALA A 291 -9.79 -5.84 -17.22
C ALA A 291 -10.24 -5.43 -15.80
N PRO A 292 -11.26 -6.05 -15.18
CA PRO A 292 -11.66 -5.72 -13.82
C PRO A 292 -10.54 -5.92 -12.79
N THR A 293 -9.70 -6.93 -13.01
CA THR A 293 -8.59 -7.26 -12.10
C THR A 293 -7.36 -6.38 -12.32
N VAL A 294 -7.05 -6.04 -13.59
CA VAL A 294 -5.81 -5.36 -13.96
C VAL A 294 -5.96 -3.85 -13.97
N LEU A 295 -7.13 -3.35 -14.35
CA LEU A 295 -7.37 -1.91 -14.48
C LEU A 295 -7.07 -1.12 -13.20
N PRO A 296 -7.42 -1.59 -11.99
CA PRO A 296 -7.07 -0.91 -10.75
C PRO A 296 -5.58 -0.62 -10.59
N TYR A 297 -4.73 -1.47 -11.16
CA TYR A 297 -3.26 -1.34 -11.10
C TYR A 297 -2.66 -0.51 -12.24
N LEU A 298 -3.45 -0.24 -13.30
CA LEU A 298 -3.01 0.50 -14.48
C LEU A 298 -3.68 1.88 -14.62
N ALA A 299 -4.80 2.11 -13.95
CA ALA A 299 -5.52 3.38 -14.00
C ALA A 299 -4.59 4.53 -13.58
N GLY A 300 -4.65 5.64 -14.31
CA GLY A 300 -3.81 6.80 -14.09
C GLY A 300 -2.35 6.64 -14.52
N ARG A 301 -1.95 5.49 -15.07
CA ARG A 301 -0.56 5.25 -15.51
C ARG A 301 -0.42 5.34 -17.01
N ALA A 302 0.59 6.09 -17.47
CA ALA A 302 1.00 6.10 -18.86
C ALA A 302 1.50 4.71 -19.30
N LEU A 303 1.03 4.21 -20.43
CA LEU A 303 1.41 2.89 -20.93
C LEU A 303 2.50 2.96 -22.00
N ASN A 304 3.50 2.10 -21.88
CA ASN A 304 4.39 1.70 -22.96
C ASN A 304 3.86 0.42 -23.61
N MET A 305 3.45 0.51 -24.87
CA MET A 305 2.93 -0.64 -25.62
C MET A 305 4.06 -1.36 -26.35
N HIS A 306 4.32 -2.62 -26.01
CA HIS A 306 5.25 -3.44 -26.77
C HIS A 306 4.49 -4.23 -27.84
N ARG A 307 4.66 -3.86 -29.09
CA ARG A 307 3.91 -4.40 -30.23
C ARG A 307 4.66 -5.50 -30.92
N TYR A 308 3.94 -6.58 -31.24
CA TYR A 308 4.41 -7.73 -32.01
C TYR A 308 3.50 -7.96 -33.21
N PRO A 309 3.62 -7.18 -34.30
CA PRO A 309 2.71 -7.27 -35.44
C PRO A 309 2.64 -8.65 -36.06
N GLU A 310 3.75 -9.38 -36.05
CA GLU A 310 3.87 -10.71 -36.64
C GLU A 310 3.82 -11.86 -35.60
N GLY A 311 3.36 -11.56 -34.37
CA GLY A 311 3.29 -12.50 -33.25
C GLY A 311 4.51 -12.49 -32.35
N ALA A 312 4.36 -13.06 -31.14
CA ALA A 312 5.36 -12.99 -30.06
C ALA A 312 6.70 -13.67 -30.37
N GLY A 313 6.73 -14.55 -31.37
CA GLY A 313 7.96 -15.19 -31.84
C GLY A 313 8.78 -14.37 -32.85
N ARG A 314 8.33 -13.17 -33.19
CA ARG A 314 8.99 -12.27 -34.14
C ARG A 314 9.47 -10.99 -33.45
N LYS A 315 10.23 -10.17 -34.18
CA LYS A 315 10.75 -8.89 -33.64
C LYS A 315 9.59 -7.95 -33.31
N GLY A 316 9.55 -7.48 -32.07
CA GLY A 316 8.64 -6.42 -31.59
C GLY A 316 9.32 -5.06 -31.56
N PHE A 317 8.53 -4.02 -31.32
CA PHE A 317 9.01 -2.65 -31.09
C PHE A 317 8.14 -1.94 -30.06
N TRP A 318 8.74 -0.99 -29.37
CA TRP A 318 8.03 -0.14 -28.41
C TRP A 318 7.25 0.95 -29.15
N HIS A 319 6.01 1.13 -28.74
CA HIS A 319 5.13 2.18 -29.23
C HIS A 319 4.60 2.96 -28.02
N LYS A 320 5.15 4.12 -27.77
CA LYS A 320 4.83 4.97 -26.63
C LYS A 320 3.75 6.00 -26.99
N GLU A 321 3.87 6.62 -28.16
CA GLU A 321 2.98 7.68 -28.63
C GLU A 321 1.55 7.18 -28.88
N VAL A 322 0.56 8.00 -28.51
CA VAL A 322 -0.84 7.76 -28.90
C VAL A 322 -0.95 7.93 -30.42
N PRO A 323 -1.41 6.92 -31.17
CA PRO A 323 -1.52 7.06 -32.62
C PRO A 323 -2.55 8.09 -33.03
N ASP A 324 -2.34 8.82 -34.14
CA ASP A 324 -3.26 9.85 -34.70
C ASP A 324 -4.68 9.34 -34.92
N HIS A 325 -4.83 8.04 -35.21
CA HIS A 325 -6.13 7.40 -35.45
C HIS A 325 -6.73 6.80 -34.17
N ALA A 326 -6.19 7.12 -32.99
CA ALA A 326 -6.79 6.72 -31.72
C ALA A 326 -8.15 7.44 -31.54
N PRO A 327 -9.16 6.74 -31.00
CA PRO A 327 -10.46 7.37 -30.82
C PRO A 327 -10.38 8.52 -29.79
N ASP A 328 -11.21 9.54 -29.98
CA ASP A 328 -11.23 10.74 -29.12
C ASP A 328 -11.54 10.42 -27.64
N TRP A 329 -12.32 9.38 -27.43
CA TRP A 329 -12.67 8.94 -26.08
C TRP A 329 -11.53 8.23 -25.33
N LEU A 330 -10.41 7.85 -26.01
CA LEU A 330 -9.31 7.15 -25.39
C LEU A 330 -8.59 8.07 -24.40
N PRO A 331 -8.54 7.73 -23.10
CA PRO A 331 -7.83 8.53 -22.14
C PRO A 331 -6.34 8.61 -22.47
N ARG A 332 -5.79 9.82 -22.35
CA ARG A 332 -4.38 10.10 -22.67
C ARG A 332 -3.81 11.12 -21.70
N TRP A 333 -2.55 10.98 -21.42
CA TRP A 333 -1.74 11.97 -20.71
C TRP A 333 -0.77 12.61 -21.69
N THR A 334 -0.78 13.94 -21.73
CA THR A 334 0.14 14.71 -22.56
C THR A 334 1.32 15.13 -21.71
N ASN A 335 2.55 14.80 -22.15
CA ASN A 335 3.76 15.18 -21.45
C ASN A 335 4.02 16.70 -21.69
N PRO A 336 3.89 17.55 -20.66
CA PRO A 336 4.06 19.00 -20.81
C PRO A 336 5.51 19.42 -21.04
N GLU A 337 6.47 18.52 -20.80
CA GLU A 337 7.91 18.79 -20.90
C GLU A 337 8.55 18.09 -22.09
N ALA A 338 7.75 17.38 -22.91
CA ALA A 338 8.29 16.67 -24.06
C ALA A 338 8.91 17.64 -25.08
N GLY A 339 10.15 17.39 -25.44
CA GLY A 339 10.80 18.02 -26.56
C GLY A 339 10.17 17.61 -27.91
N PRO A 340 10.50 18.30 -29.02
CA PRO A 340 9.89 18.03 -30.34
C PRO A 340 10.06 16.59 -30.84
N ASP A 341 11.14 15.91 -30.43
CA ASP A 341 11.45 14.53 -30.85
C ASP A 341 11.09 13.48 -29.78
N GLU A 342 10.39 13.90 -28.72
CA GLU A 342 9.98 13.02 -27.65
C GLU A 342 8.50 12.64 -27.75
N THR A 343 8.08 11.58 -27.05
CA THR A 343 6.69 11.17 -26.98
C THR A 343 5.83 12.24 -26.32
N GLN A 344 4.85 12.77 -27.08
CA GLN A 344 3.98 13.87 -26.64
C GLN A 344 2.82 13.38 -25.81
N ALA A 345 2.22 12.25 -26.17
CA ALA A 345 1.03 11.73 -25.50
C ALA A 345 1.09 10.22 -25.32
N TYR A 346 0.70 9.77 -24.13
CA TYR A 346 0.65 8.37 -23.75
C TYR A 346 -0.79 7.91 -23.53
N VAL A 347 -1.08 6.65 -23.82
CA VAL A 347 -2.36 6.02 -23.45
C VAL A 347 -2.41 5.82 -21.94
N VAL A 348 -3.52 6.24 -21.32
CA VAL A 348 -3.81 5.99 -19.90
C VAL A 348 -5.07 5.14 -19.81
N PRO A 349 -5.04 3.91 -19.30
CA PRO A 349 -6.19 3.02 -19.29
C PRO A 349 -7.10 3.26 -18.06
N ASP A 350 -7.80 4.38 -18.04
CA ASP A 350 -8.72 4.71 -16.94
C ASP A 350 -10.08 3.99 -17.05
N GLU A 351 -10.34 3.33 -18.18
CA GLU A 351 -11.54 2.52 -18.38
C GLU A 351 -11.21 1.18 -19.06
N ALA A 352 -12.02 0.15 -18.82
CA ALA A 352 -11.78 -1.20 -19.32
C ALA A 352 -11.68 -1.26 -20.85
N ALA A 353 -12.48 -0.45 -21.56
CA ALA A 353 -12.42 -0.36 -23.02
C ALA A 353 -11.05 0.15 -23.51
N ALA A 354 -10.41 1.07 -22.78
CA ALA A 354 -9.07 1.57 -23.12
C ALA A 354 -8.01 0.50 -22.99
N LEU A 355 -8.07 -0.33 -21.95
CA LEU A 355 -7.17 -1.47 -21.77
C LEU A 355 -7.33 -2.48 -22.92
N VAL A 356 -8.57 -2.83 -23.28
CA VAL A 356 -8.85 -3.71 -24.42
C VAL A 356 -8.36 -3.08 -25.73
N TRP A 357 -8.57 -1.79 -25.93
CA TRP A 357 -8.07 -1.09 -27.09
C TRP A 357 -6.53 -1.13 -27.20
N ALA A 358 -5.83 -0.94 -26.07
CA ALA A 358 -4.36 -1.09 -26.04
C ALA A 358 -3.92 -2.51 -26.39
N ALA A 359 -4.61 -3.54 -25.89
CA ALA A 359 -4.33 -4.94 -26.20
C ALA A 359 -4.59 -5.29 -27.68
N LEU A 360 -5.56 -4.65 -28.35
CA LEU A 360 -5.79 -4.83 -29.80
C LEU A 360 -4.54 -4.52 -30.63
N ARG A 361 -3.65 -3.69 -30.13
CA ARG A 361 -2.47 -3.18 -30.82
C ARG A 361 -1.17 -3.78 -30.34
N SER A 362 -1.19 -4.52 -29.23
CA SER A 362 0.01 -5.00 -28.52
C SER A 362 -0.16 -6.46 -28.13
N ALA A 363 0.89 -7.23 -28.17
CA ALA A 363 0.92 -8.55 -27.52
C ALA A 363 1.35 -8.46 -26.04
N ARG A 364 1.85 -7.29 -25.61
CA ARG A 364 2.25 -7.00 -24.23
C ARG A 364 2.05 -5.53 -23.92
N VAL A 365 1.45 -5.26 -22.76
CA VAL A 365 1.30 -3.93 -22.18
C VAL A 365 2.14 -3.90 -20.89
N ALA A 366 2.96 -2.89 -20.72
CA ALA A 366 3.72 -2.65 -19.50
C ALA A 366 3.49 -1.21 -19.03
N PRO A 367 3.48 -0.93 -17.72
CA PRO A 367 3.57 0.43 -17.22
C PRO A 367 4.76 1.13 -17.85
N GLY A 368 4.61 2.39 -18.20
CA GLY A 368 5.71 3.21 -18.71
C GLY A 368 6.69 3.50 -17.59
N ASP A 369 7.98 3.43 -17.88
CA ASP A 369 8.97 4.13 -17.07
C ASP A 369 8.72 5.62 -17.30
N VAL A 370 8.14 6.30 -16.33
CA VAL A 370 8.14 7.75 -16.28
C VAL A 370 9.58 8.12 -15.92
N PRO A 371 10.27 9.02 -16.64
CA PRO A 371 11.59 9.45 -16.24
C PRO A 371 11.53 9.97 -14.81
N ASP A 372 12.43 9.46 -13.95
CA ASP A 372 12.66 9.98 -12.61
C ASP A 372 12.87 11.50 -12.69
N ARG A 373 12.13 12.23 -11.90
CA ARG A 373 12.36 13.64 -11.59
C ARG A 373 12.97 13.80 -10.23
#